data_fe68bdaad7101c63af1b498860d5dd8d
#
_entry.id   fe68bdaad7101c63af1b498860d5dd8d
#
_cell.length_a   1.000
_cell.length_b   1.000
_cell.length_c   1.000
_cell.angle_alpha   90.00
_cell.angle_beta   90.00
_cell.angle_gamma   90.00
#
_symmetry.space_group_name_H-M   'P 1'
#
loop_
_entity.id
_entity.type
_entity.pdbx_description
1 polymer ?
#
loop_
_entity_poly.entity_id
_entity_poly.type
_entity_poly.pdbx_seq_one_letter_code
_entity_poly.pdbx_strand_id
1 'polypeptide(L)'
;MRLPFAFILAVSFPLCAAGETNAPPPASGRDFYNAGTRLLKDKKFADAERMFQAALGAQDDQIQPLALFNVGDTRFEAGLDRLKQGPDAQKASAQGEAALTAGRHALSQGESALAANDLDRMVSAYLEGRGARRQLRAAEKAVAASMETYGKTLEQWLRAADDFKSAVELNPADTNAARNAEIVQKGIAQLVDSLRNMQGLAGMMNMQGQDLGKMMGKLKGAMPGQNAPPGPAGEGDEDDEGTKPDSLAGQKEDAGRQGDEMRLTLSPDQASQILNGLSLDGTRRLDMSDKEGKPSANKNGRNW
;
A
#
# COMPACT_ATOMS: atom_id res chain seq x y z
N MET A 1 -17.92 -63.10 -10.62
CA MET A 1 -17.84 -61.92 -11.50
C MET A 1 -18.95 -60.95 -11.11
N ARG A 2 -18.61 -59.88 -10.35
CA ARG A 2 -19.54 -58.80 -10.00
C ARG A 2 -18.79 -57.50 -10.26
N LEU A 3 -19.22 -56.73 -11.29
CA LEU A 3 -18.74 -55.41 -11.64
C LEU A 3 -19.37 -54.38 -10.69
N PRO A 4 -18.60 -53.39 -10.16
CA PRO A 4 -19.19 -52.25 -9.45
C PRO A 4 -19.57 -51.16 -10.44
N PHE A 5 -20.82 -50.73 -10.33
CA PHE A 5 -21.39 -49.54 -11.00
C PHE A 5 -20.72 -48.27 -10.39
N ALA A 6 -19.99 -47.51 -11.21
CA ALA A 6 -19.50 -46.18 -10.84
C ALA A 6 -20.61 -45.17 -11.09
N PHE A 7 -21.10 -44.55 -10.01
CA PHE A 7 -22.05 -43.44 -10.07
C PHE A 7 -21.29 -42.16 -10.31
N ILE A 8 -21.36 -41.60 -11.51
CA ILE A 8 -20.83 -40.28 -11.85
C ILE A 8 -21.87 -39.26 -11.41
N LEU A 9 -21.56 -38.56 -10.32
CA LEU A 9 -22.33 -37.42 -9.84
C LEU A 9 -21.95 -36.18 -10.66
N ALA A 10 -22.77 -35.83 -11.63
CA ALA A 10 -22.63 -34.59 -12.41
C ALA A 10 -23.07 -33.43 -11.50
N VAL A 11 -22.09 -32.69 -10.94
CA VAL A 11 -22.32 -31.44 -10.24
C VAL A 11 -22.54 -30.36 -11.31
N SER A 12 -23.77 -30.01 -11.57
CA SER A 12 -24.12 -28.84 -12.39
C SER A 12 -23.89 -27.57 -11.55
N PHE A 13 -22.79 -26.86 -11.83
CA PHE A 13 -22.59 -25.50 -11.37
C PHE A 13 -23.60 -24.61 -12.10
N PRO A 14 -24.42 -23.83 -11.39
CA PRO A 14 -25.19 -22.77 -12.03
C PRO A 14 -24.16 -21.70 -12.46
N LEU A 15 -23.98 -21.54 -13.76
CA LEU A 15 -23.34 -20.40 -14.38
C LEU A 15 -24.19 -19.17 -14.04
N CYS A 16 -23.84 -18.44 -12.96
CA CYS A 16 -24.40 -17.13 -12.70
C CYS A 16 -24.00 -16.25 -13.88
N ALA A 17 -24.89 -16.13 -14.86
CA ALA A 17 -24.82 -15.10 -15.88
C ALA A 17 -24.84 -13.76 -15.15
N ALA A 18 -23.65 -13.11 -15.00
CA ALA A 18 -23.55 -11.71 -14.68
C ALA A 18 -24.42 -11.00 -15.73
N GLY A 19 -25.49 -10.34 -15.27
CA GLY A 19 -26.40 -9.63 -16.15
C GLY A 19 -25.62 -8.60 -16.96
N GLU A 20 -25.31 -8.95 -18.20
CA GLU A 20 -24.82 -8.01 -19.18
C GLU A 20 -25.94 -6.99 -19.37
N THR A 21 -25.72 -5.78 -18.83
CA THR A 21 -26.59 -4.66 -19.17
C THR A 21 -26.45 -4.45 -20.67
N ASN A 22 -27.53 -4.70 -21.43
CA ASN A 22 -27.63 -4.46 -22.87
C ASN A 22 -27.58 -2.96 -23.22
N ALA A 23 -26.75 -2.18 -22.53
CA ALA A 23 -26.50 -0.80 -22.89
C ALA A 23 -25.56 -0.77 -24.10
N PRO A 24 -25.87 0.03 -25.13
CA PRO A 24 -24.97 0.19 -26.27
C PRO A 24 -23.59 0.67 -25.77
N PRO A 25 -22.48 0.30 -26.46
CA PRO A 25 -21.15 0.77 -26.07
C PRO A 25 -21.10 2.30 -26.05
N PRO A 26 -20.35 2.92 -25.12
CA PRO A 26 -20.22 4.37 -25.04
C PRO A 26 -19.65 4.92 -26.36
N ALA A 27 -20.29 5.99 -26.89
CA ALA A 27 -19.90 6.58 -28.16
C ALA A 27 -19.56 8.07 -28.05
N SER A 28 -19.98 8.75 -26.98
CA SER A 28 -19.69 10.17 -26.73
C SER A 28 -18.92 10.38 -25.43
N GLY A 29 -18.31 11.56 -25.25
CA GLY A 29 -17.64 11.93 -23.99
C GLY A 29 -18.57 11.79 -22.78
N ARG A 30 -19.84 12.13 -22.95
CA ARG A 30 -20.87 11.99 -21.90
C ARG A 30 -21.18 10.52 -21.58
N ASP A 31 -21.23 9.65 -22.59
CA ASP A 31 -21.48 8.23 -22.39
C ASP A 31 -20.32 7.58 -21.64
N PHE A 32 -19.08 7.90 -22.02
CA PHE A 32 -17.87 7.45 -21.30
C PHE A 32 -17.87 7.95 -19.87
N TYR A 33 -18.19 9.22 -19.63
CA TYR A 33 -18.29 9.79 -18.29
C TYR A 33 -19.33 9.04 -17.42
N ASN A 34 -20.52 8.81 -17.96
CA ASN A 34 -21.59 8.10 -17.27
C ASN A 34 -21.23 6.63 -16.99
N ALA A 35 -20.53 5.96 -17.93
CA ALA A 35 -20.03 4.60 -17.73
C ALA A 35 -18.96 4.58 -16.61
N GLY A 36 -18.03 5.53 -16.60
CA GLY A 36 -17.02 5.69 -15.55
C GLY A 36 -17.64 5.89 -14.17
N THR A 37 -18.67 6.75 -14.08
CA THR A 37 -19.38 7.00 -12.81
C THR A 37 -20.07 5.74 -12.26
N ARG A 38 -20.66 4.91 -13.11
CA ARG A 38 -21.23 3.62 -12.70
C ARG A 38 -20.17 2.67 -12.18
N LEU A 39 -19.05 2.54 -12.90
CA LEU A 39 -17.93 1.67 -12.53
C LEU A 39 -17.27 2.11 -11.21
N LEU A 40 -17.14 3.42 -11.00
CA LEU A 40 -16.62 3.98 -9.75
C LEU A 40 -17.54 3.62 -8.57
N LYS A 41 -18.85 3.75 -8.74
CA LYS A 41 -19.83 3.33 -7.73
C LYS A 41 -19.71 1.85 -7.38
N ASP A 42 -19.39 1.02 -8.38
CA ASP A 42 -19.19 -0.42 -8.23
C ASP A 42 -17.77 -0.77 -7.73
N LYS A 43 -16.95 0.25 -7.41
CA LYS A 43 -15.54 0.14 -6.99
C LYS A 43 -14.63 -0.58 -8.02
N LYS A 44 -15.02 -0.56 -9.28
CA LYS A 44 -14.22 -1.05 -10.40
C LYS A 44 -13.27 0.05 -10.88
N PHE A 45 -12.33 0.42 -10.00
CA PHE A 45 -11.50 1.62 -10.15
C PHE A 45 -10.71 1.68 -11.45
N ALA A 46 -10.07 0.58 -11.86
CA ALA A 46 -9.29 0.54 -13.09
C ALA A 46 -10.15 0.74 -14.34
N ASP A 47 -11.37 0.20 -14.34
CA ASP A 47 -12.31 0.35 -15.45
C ASP A 47 -12.92 1.75 -15.46
N ALA A 48 -13.25 2.29 -14.27
CA ALA A 48 -13.73 3.66 -14.12
C ALA A 48 -12.72 4.68 -14.64
N GLU A 49 -11.44 4.55 -14.26
CA GLU A 49 -10.36 5.42 -14.73
C GLU A 49 -10.25 5.40 -16.25
N ARG A 50 -10.29 4.21 -16.88
CA ARG A 50 -10.27 4.08 -18.35
C ARG A 50 -11.44 4.81 -19.02
N MET A 51 -12.63 4.72 -18.45
CA MET A 51 -13.81 5.40 -19.00
C MET A 51 -13.70 6.91 -18.87
N PHE A 52 -13.25 7.41 -17.71
CA PHE A 52 -13.05 8.86 -17.56
C PHE A 52 -11.92 9.39 -18.45
N GLN A 53 -10.85 8.63 -18.66
CA GLN A 53 -9.80 9.00 -19.61
C GLN A 53 -10.33 9.04 -21.06
N ALA A 54 -11.22 8.12 -21.44
CA ALA A 54 -11.89 8.16 -22.74
C ALA A 54 -12.82 9.39 -22.85
N ALA A 55 -13.51 9.78 -21.77
CA ALA A 55 -14.30 11.01 -21.72
C ALA A 55 -13.46 12.26 -21.93
N LEU A 56 -12.25 12.32 -21.34
CA LEU A 56 -11.29 13.40 -21.55
C LEU A 56 -10.82 13.49 -23.01
N GLY A 57 -10.61 12.33 -23.65
CA GLY A 57 -10.23 12.25 -25.07
C GLY A 57 -11.28 12.76 -26.04
N ALA A 58 -12.54 12.89 -25.64
CA ALA A 58 -13.61 13.45 -26.45
C ALA A 58 -13.54 14.98 -26.60
N GLN A 59 -12.67 15.67 -25.85
CA GLN A 59 -12.41 17.12 -25.91
C GLN A 59 -13.67 17.99 -25.76
N ASP A 60 -14.62 17.55 -24.91
CA ASP A 60 -15.82 18.31 -24.56
C ASP A 60 -15.54 19.19 -23.35
N ASP A 61 -15.50 20.50 -23.55
CA ASP A 61 -15.18 21.52 -22.52
C ASP A 61 -16.09 21.44 -21.29
N GLN A 62 -17.32 20.94 -21.44
CA GLN A 62 -18.26 20.78 -20.33
C GLN A 62 -18.00 19.51 -19.54
N ILE A 63 -17.46 18.50 -20.18
CA ILE A 63 -17.19 17.18 -19.57
C ILE A 63 -15.78 17.11 -18.97
N GLN A 64 -14.80 17.79 -19.58
CA GLN A 64 -13.39 17.71 -19.15
C GLN A 64 -13.18 18.02 -17.67
N PRO A 65 -13.67 19.14 -17.08
CA PRO A 65 -13.44 19.40 -15.66
C PRO A 65 -14.09 18.33 -14.76
N LEU A 66 -15.26 17.83 -15.14
CA LEU A 66 -15.98 16.79 -14.40
C LEU A 66 -15.26 15.43 -14.49
N ALA A 67 -14.73 15.10 -15.66
CA ALA A 67 -13.98 13.87 -15.87
C ALA A 67 -12.66 13.90 -15.10
N LEU A 68 -11.91 15.01 -15.10
CA LEU A 68 -10.71 15.18 -14.28
C LEU A 68 -11.01 15.04 -12.80
N PHE A 69 -12.08 15.70 -12.30
CA PHE A 69 -12.52 15.52 -10.92
C PHE A 69 -12.72 14.04 -10.57
N ASN A 70 -13.46 13.30 -11.41
CA ASN A 70 -13.75 11.89 -11.15
C ASN A 70 -12.54 10.97 -11.37
N VAL A 71 -11.57 11.32 -12.23
CA VAL A 71 -10.28 10.59 -12.31
C VAL A 71 -9.52 10.74 -10.99
N GLY A 72 -9.43 11.97 -10.47
CA GLY A 72 -8.81 12.24 -9.16
C GLY A 72 -9.48 11.46 -8.03
N ASP A 73 -10.82 11.48 -7.98
CA ASP A 73 -11.64 10.73 -7.02
C ASP A 73 -11.39 9.22 -7.14
N THR A 74 -11.42 8.68 -8.35
CA THR A 74 -11.16 7.26 -8.64
C THR A 74 -9.78 6.83 -8.14
N ARG A 75 -8.74 7.62 -8.42
CA ARG A 75 -7.36 7.35 -8.01
C ARG A 75 -7.20 7.40 -6.49
N PHE A 76 -7.84 8.37 -5.85
CA PHE A 76 -7.79 8.51 -4.40
C PHE A 76 -8.50 7.32 -3.71
N GLU A 77 -9.72 7.00 -4.12
CA GLU A 77 -10.49 5.88 -3.57
C GLU A 77 -9.79 4.52 -3.81
N ALA A 78 -9.19 4.31 -4.97
CA ALA A 78 -8.41 3.12 -5.26
C ALA A 78 -7.16 3.01 -4.34
N GLY A 79 -6.55 4.14 -4.01
CA GLY A 79 -5.45 4.20 -3.05
C GLY A 79 -5.89 3.86 -1.63
N LEU A 80 -7.05 4.39 -1.19
CA LEU A 80 -7.65 4.05 0.11
C LEU A 80 -7.98 2.55 0.19
N ASP A 81 -8.55 1.99 -0.86
CA ASP A 81 -8.89 0.56 -0.91
C ASP A 81 -7.62 -0.30 -0.84
N ARG A 82 -6.55 0.07 -1.55
CA ARG A 82 -5.24 -0.59 -1.46
C ARG A 82 -4.66 -0.56 -0.04
N LEU A 83 -4.74 0.58 0.65
CA LEU A 83 -4.28 0.69 2.04
C LEU A 83 -5.09 -0.19 2.99
N LYS A 84 -6.42 -0.28 2.78
CA LYS A 84 -7.30 -1.13 3.59
C LYS A 84 -7.09 -2.62 3.37
N GLN A 85 -6.75 -3.03 2.15
CA GLN A 85 -6.53 -4.43 1.78
C GLN A 85 -5.07 -4.85 1.93
N GLY A 86 -4.16 -3.90 1.99
CA GLY A 86 -2.72 -4.12 2.09
C GLY A 86 -2.25 -4.58 3.46
N PRO A 87 -0.94 -4.84 3.59
CA PRO A 87 -0.34 -5.16 4.87
C PRO A 87 -0.55 -4.03 5.88
N ASP A 88 -0.85 -4.40 7.12
CA ASP A 88 -0.97 -3.46 8.23
C ASP A 88 0.41 -2.89 8.60
N ALA A 89 0.69 -1.68 8.15
CA ALA A 89 1.96 -1.00 8.34
C ALA A 89 2.31 -0.79 9.82
N GLN A 90 1.29 -0.61 10.68
CA GLN A 90 1.51 -0.42 12.08
C GLN A 90 1.87 -1.72 12.78
N LYS A 91 1.19 -2.81 12.44
CA LYS A 91 1.55 -4.15 12.92
C LYS A 91 2.96 -4.51 12.45
N ALA A 92 3.32 -4.18 11.20
CA ALA A 92 4.66 -4.39 10.67
C ALA A 92 5.71 -3.58 11.44
N SER A 93 5.44 -2.31 11.74
CA SER A 93 6.33 -1.45 12.54
C SER A 93 6.49 -1.98 13.97
N ALA A 94 5.39 -2.37 14.63
CA ALA A 94 5.44 -2.96 15.97
C ALA A 94 6.24 -4.28 16.01
N GLN A 95 6.12 -5.11 14.97
CA GLN A 95 6.93 -6.32 14.81
C GLN A 95 8.42 -5.96 14.64
N GLY A 96 8.74 -4.90 13.88
CA GLY A 96 10.09 -4.39 13.72
C GLY A 96 10.71 -3.94 15.04
N GLU A 97 10.00 -3.15 15.83
CA GLU A 97 10.45 -2.68 17.15
C GLU A 97 10.67 -3.83 18.13
N ALA A 98 9.76 -4.81 18.14
CA ALA A 98 9.90 -6.01 18.97
C ALA A 98 11.13 -6.84 18.54
N ALA A 99 11.35 -7.00 17.24
CA ALA A 99 12.51 -7.71 16.70
C ALA A 99 13.82 -6.99 17.02
N LEU A 100 13.86 -5.63 16.95
CA LEU A 100 15.01 -4.84 17.39
C LEU A 100 15.29 -5.02 18.88
N THR A 101 14.26 -5.09 19.71
CA THR A 101 14.42 -5.32 21.15
C THR A 101 14.99 -6.72 21.43
N ALA A 102 14.45 -7.76 20.78
CA ALA A 102 14.96 -9.12 20.88
C ALA A 102 16.42 -9.20 20.39
N GLY A 103 16.74 -8.51 19.31
CA GLY A 103 18.08 -8.46 18.77
C GLY A 103 19.09 -7.80 19.71
N ARG A 104 18.73 -6.67 20.34
CA ARG A 104 19.59 -6.03 21.38
C ARG A 104 19.82 -6.93 22.58
N HIS A 105 18.78 -7.63 23.03
CA HIS A 105 18.89 -8.59 24.12
C HIS A 105 19.87 -9.72 23.76
N ALA A 106 19.73 -10.33 22.58
CA ALA A 106 20.60 -11.39 22.11
C ALA A 106 22.08 -10.94 21.97
N LEU A 107 22.33 -9.69 21.51
CA LEU A 107 23.67 -9.12 21.46
C LEU A 107 24.29 -9.02 22.86
N SER A 108 23.55 -8.49 23.84
CA SER A 108 24.00 -8.35 25.22
C SER A 108 24.30 -9.70 25.87
N GLN A 109 23.45 -10.73 25.63
CA GLN A 109 23.69 -12.10 26.09
C GLN A 109 24.95 -12.69 25.45
N GLY A 110 25.14 -12.46 24.14
CA GLY A 110 26.34 -12.92 23.43
C GLY A 110 27.62 -12.31 23.97
N GLU A 111 27.64 -11.01 24.25
CA GLU A 111 28.77 -10.31 24.88
C GLU A 111 29.08 -10.86 26.28
N SER A 112 28.03 -11.03 27.10
CA SER A 112 28.16 -11.56 28.43
C SER A 112 28.70 -13.01 28.45
N ALA A 113 28.24 -13.85 27.52
CA ALA A 113 28.68 -15.25 27.38
C ALA A 113 30.15 -15.32 26.97
N LEU A 114 30.59 -14.49 26.02
CA LEU A 114 32.00 -14.41 25.61
C LEU A 114 32.88 -13.91 26.76
N ALA A 115 32.45 -12.90 27.50
CA ALA A 115 33.20 -12.37 28.63
C ALA A 115 33.37 -13.38 29.78
N ALA A 116 32.30 -14.20 30.03
CA ALA A 116 32.33 -15.26 31.04
C ALA A 116 33.15 -16.48 30.62
N ASN A 117 33.48 -16.65 29.35
CA ASN A 117 34.11 -17.83 28.75
C ASN A 117 33.40 -19.14 29.14
N ASP A 118 32.06 -19.08 29.20
CA ASP A 118 31.17 -20.18 29.61
C ASP A 118 30.50 -20.81 28.40
N LEU A 119 30.81 -22.08 28.13
CA LEU A 119 30.35 -22.76 26.92
C LEU A 119 28.83 -22.89 26.88
N ASP A 120 28.16 -23.20 27.99
CA ASP A 120 26.69 -23.36 28.01
C ASP A 120 25.98 -22.05 27.74
N ARG A 121 26.52 -20.95 28.30
CA ARG A 121 26.03 -19.59 27.98
C ARG A 121 26.27 -19.22 26.55
N MET A 122 27.43 -19.58 25.96
CA MET A 122 27.71 -19.30 24.54
C MET A 122 26.75 -20.06 23.62
N VAL A 123 26.43 -21.32 23.91
CA VAL A 123 25.45 -22.11 23.16
C VAL A 123 24.06 -21.49 23.26
N SER A 124 23.63 -21.12 24.47
CA SER A 124 22.34 -20.50 24.71
C SER A 124 22.22 -19.16 23.98
N ALA A 125 23.23 -18.28 24.08
CA ALA A 125 23.27 -17.00 23.40
C ALA A 125 23.30 -17.14 21.86
N TYR A 126 23.99 -18.16 21.33
CA TYR A 126 23.98 -18.46 19.91
C TYR A 126 22.60 -18.85 19.40
N LEU A 127 21.86 -19.72 20.11
CA LEU A 127 20.50 -20.13 19.76
C LEU A 127 19.53 -18.94 19.84
N GLU A 128 19.66 -18.10 20.87
CA GLU A 128 18.87 -16.89 21.01
C GLU A 128 19.15 -15.90 19.87
N GLY A 129 20.43 -15.68 19.50
CA GLY A 129 20.84 -14.85 18.37
C GLY A 129 20.22 -15.32 17.05
N ARG A 130 20.19 -16.65 16.81
CA ARG A 130 19.49 -17.24 15.64
C ARG A 130 18.00 -16.91 15.67
N GLY A 131 17.35 -17.04 16.81
CA GLY A 131 15.94 -16.69 17.00
C GLY A 131 15.65 -15.22 16.69
N ALA A 132 16.44 -14.32 17.27
CA ALA A 132 16.34 -12.88 17.05
C ALA A 132 16.58 -12.50 15.58
N ARG A 133 17.56 -13.12 14.92
CA ARG A 133 17.84 -12.88 13.49
C ARG A 133 16.67 -13.30 12.59
N ARG A 134 16.01 -14.43 12.88
CA ARG A 134 14.78 -14.83 12.16
C ARG A 134 13.65 -13.83 12.36
N GLN A 135 13.45 -13.34 13.59
CA GLN A 135 12.44 -12.31 13.87
C GLN A 135 12.73 -11.01 13.10
N LEU A 136 13.99 -10.56 13.04
CA LEU A 136 14.39 -9.39 12.26
C LEU A 136 14.07 -9.57 10.78
N ARG A 137 14.46 -10.69 10.16
CA ARG A 137 14.16 -10.95 8.74
C ARG A 137 12.65 -11.00 8.45
N ALA A 138 11.86 -11.60 9.35
CA ALA A 138 10.41 -11.64 9.21
C ALA A 138 9.80 -10.23 9.30
N ALA A 139 10.28 -9.41 10.22
CA ALA A 139 9.87 -8.04 10.39
C ALA A 139 10.29 -7.15 9.20
N GLU A 140 11.53 -7.29 8.71
CA GLU A 140 12.01 -6.62 7.50
C GLU A 140 11.11 -6.89 6.29
N LYS A 141 10.74 -8.15 6.09
CA LYS A 141 9.83 -8.54 5.00
C LYS A 141 8.45 -7.90 5.17
N ALA A 142 7.90 -7.85 6.38
CA ALA A 142 6.61 -7.23 6.66
C ALA A 142 6.65 -5.72 6.44
N VAL A 143 7.69 -5.04 6.90
CA VAL A 143 7.91 -3.60 6.69
C VAL A 143 8.09 -3.30 5.21
N ALA A 144 8.89 -4.07 4.47
CA ALA A 144 9.08 -3.90 3.03
C ALA A 144 7.77 -4.02 2.24
N ALA A 145 6.93 -5.01 2.56
CA ALA A 145 5.62 -5.18 1.92
C ALA A 145 4.68 -3.99 2.20
N SER A 146 4.72 -3.45 3.43
CA SER A 146 3.96 -2.25 3.77
C SER A 146 4.48 -1.02 3.03
N MET A 147 5.80 -0.84 2.94
CA MET A 147 6.43 0.26 2.20
C MET A 147 6.07 0.21 0.70
N GLU A 148 6.03 -0.98 0.09
CA GLU A 148 5.61 -1.13 -1.30
C GLU A 148 4.16 -0.68 -1.50
N THR A 149 3.26 -1.07 -0.61
CA THR A 149 1.84 -0.68 -0.66
C THR A 149 1.67 0.83 -0.52
N TYR A 150 2.38 1.44 0.44
CA TYR A 150 2.34 2.88 0.67
C TYR A 150 2.98 3.65 -0.49
N GLY A 151 4.08 3.16 -1.06
CA GLY A 151 4.72 3.77 -2.23
C GLY A 151 3.81 3.80 -3.46
N LYS A 152 3.14 2.68 -3.77
CA LYS A 152 2.17 2.62 -4.86
C LYS A 152 0.96 3.54 -4.63
N THR A 153 0.53 3.65 -3.39
CA THR A 153 -0.56 4.56 -3.02
C THR A 153 -0.14 6.02 -3.14
N LEU A 154 1.07 6.35 -2.69
CA LEU A 154 1.64 7.69 -2.83
C LEU A 154 1.70 8.14 -4.29
N GLU A 155 2.21 7.29 -5.18
CA GLU A 155 2.25 7.58 -6.62
C GLU A 155 0.85 7.84 -7.19
N GLN A 156 -0.13 7.06 -6.79
CA GLN A 156 -1.51 7.19 -7.24
C GLN A 156 -2.16 8.49 -6.70
N TRP A 157 -1.89 8.84 -5.44
CA TRP A 157 -2.42 10.06 -4.83
C TRP A 157 -1.75 11.35 -5.36
N LEU A 158 -0.48 11.30 -5.74
CA LEU A 158 0.18 12.41 -6.44
C LEU A 158 -0.54 12.72 -7.76
N ARG A 159 -0.85 11.67 -8.54
CA ARG A 159 -1.64 11.84 -9.77
C ARG A 159 -3.05 12.36 -9.48
N ALA A 160 -3.71 11.88 -8.42
CA ALA A 160 -5.03 12.37 -8.03
C ALA A 160 -5.00 13.86 -7.66
N ALA A 161 -3.97 14.31 -6.95
CA ALA A 161 -3.80 15.73 -6.62
C ALA A 161 -3.64 16.60 -7.87
N ASP A 162 -2.91 16.11 -8.87
CA ASP A 162 -2.74 16.83 -10.16
C ASP A 162 -4.04 16.87 -10.97
N ASP A 163 -4.83 15.78 -10.95
CA ASP A 163 -6.15 15.76 -11.61
C ASP A 163 -7.10 16.79 -11.00
N PHE A 164 -7.17 16.85 -9.66
CA PHE A 164 -8.01 17.85 -8.98
C PHE A 164 -7.54 19.29 -9.26
N LYS A 165 -6.22 19.54 -9.29
CA LYS A 165 -5.69 20.86 -9.67
C LYS A 165 -6.09 21.22 -11.09
N SER A 166 -5.94 20.29 -12.04
CA SER A 166 -6.35 20.50 -13.43
C SER A 166 -7.86 20.73 -13.55
N ALA A 167 -8.68 20.04 -12.74
CA ALA A 167 -10.11 20.31 -12.69
C ALA A 167 -10.42 21.74 -12.20
N VAL A 168 -9.68 22.24 -11.20
CA VAL A 168 -9.81 23.63 -10.71
C VAL A 168 -9.35 24.64 -11.76
N GLU A 169 -8.28 24.37 -12.51
CA GLU A 169 -7.80 25.23 -13.59
C GLU A 169 -8.84 25.40 -14.69
N LEU A 170 -9.54 24.33 -15.05
CA LEU A 170 -10.61 24.37 -16.04
C LEU A 170 -11.91 24.96 -15.50
N ASN A 171 -12.17 24.83 -14.21
CA ASN A 171 -13.34 25.38 -13.53
C ASN A 171 -12.97 25.98 -12.17
N PRO A 172 -12.48 27.24 -12.12
CA PRO A 172 -12.06 27.85 -10.85
C PRO A 172 -13.19 28.02 -9.81
N ALA A 173 -14.45 27.93 -10.22
CA ALA A 173 -15.59 27.99 -9.32
C ALA A 173 -15.85 26.65 -8.61
N ASP A 174 -15.10 25.59 -8.95
CA ASP A 174 -15.24 24.27 -8.35
C ASP A 174 -14.54 24.18 -6.98
N THR A 175 -15.25 24.60 -5.95
CA THR A 175 -14.77 24.54 -4.56
C THR A 175 -14.55 23.11 -4.08
N ASN A 176 -15.27 22.12 -4.63
CA ASN A 176 -15.10 20.72 -4.24
C ASN A 176 -13.79 20.15 -4.79
N ALA A 177 -13.42 20.48 -6.03
CA ALA A 177 -12.14 20.07 -6.59
C ALA A 177 -10.97 20.67 -5.80
N ALA A 178 -11.04 21.96 -5.43
CA ALA A 178 -10.04 22.60 -4.59
C ALA A 178 -9.91 21.93 -3.21
N ARG A 179 -11.04 21.66 -2.55
CA ARG A 179 -11.06 20.97 -1.25
C ARG A 179 -10.53 19.55 -1.34
N ASN A 180 -10.90 18.79 -2.37
CA ASN A 180 -10.40 17.44 -2.57
C ASN A 180 -8.89 17.44 -2.83
N ALA A 181 -8.36 18.40 -3.59
CA ALA A 181 -6.91 18.58 -3.75
C ALA A 181 -6.19 18.75 -2.40
N GLU A 182 -6.74 19.58 -1.49
CA GLU A 182 -6.17 19.77 -0.15
C GLU A 182 -6.23 18.49 0.69
N ILE A 183 -7.34 17.73 0.65
CA ILE A 183 -7.50 16.46 1.36
C ILE A 183 -6.45 15.48 0.88
N VAL A 184 -6.27 15.33 -0.43
CA VAL A 184 -5.28 14.43 -1.01
C VAL A 184 -3.87 14.85 -0.63
N GLN A 185 -3.55 16.15 -0.65
CA GLN A 185 -2.23 16.66 -0.23
C GLN A 185 -1.93 16.34 1.24
N LYS A 186 -2.91 16.46 2.12
CA LYS A 186 -2.74 16.04 3.54
C LYS A 186 -2.49 14.53 3.64
N GLY A 187 -3.23 13.72 2.89
CA GLY A 187 -3.00 12.28 2.81
C GLY A 187 -1.60 11.93 2.29
N ILE A 188 -1.13 12.62 1.26
CA ILE A 188 0.23 12.47 0.72
C ILE A 188 1.28 12.76 1.79
N ALA A 189 1.15 13.86 2.54
CA ALA A 189 2.09 14.20 3.61
C ALA A 189 2.18 13.08 4.66
N GLN A 190 1.04 12.53 5.07
CA GLN A 190 0.99 11.42 6.03
C GLN A 190 1.60 10.12 5.48
N LEU A 191 1.39 9.80 4.19
CA LEU A 191 2.03 8.65 3.56
C LEU A 191 3.54 8.81 3.52
N VAL A 192 4.04 10.01 3.20
CA VAL A 192 5.48 10.33 3.16
C VAL A 192 6.10 10.16 4.54
N ASP A 193 5.45 10.66 5.60
CA ASP A 193 5.94 10.52 6.96
C ASP A 193 5.97 9.05 7.40
N SER A 194 4.91 8.29 7.07
CA SER A 194 4.85 6.86 7.36
C SER A 194 5.95 6.08 6.63
N LEU A 195 6.20 6.39 5.36
CA LEU A 195 7.27 5.78 4.56
C LEU A 195 8.66 6.09 5.17
N ARG A 196 8.91 7.35 5.57
CA ARG A 196 10.16 7.75 6.20
C ARG A 196 10.39 6.98 7.51
N ASN A 197 9.37 6.83 8.34
CA ASN A 197 9.46 6.08 9.59
C ASN A 197 9.77 4.59 9.33
N MET A 198 9.08 3.97 8.37
CA MET A 198 9.35 2.58 7.98
C MET A 198 10.75 2.39 7.39
N GLN A 199 11.26 3.33 6.59
CA GLN A 199 12.64 3.32 6.07
C GLN A 199 13.66 3.39 7.19
N GLY A 200 13.46 4.29 8.17
CA GLY A 200 14.33 4.38 9.34
C GLY A 200 14.36 3.07 10.14
N LEU A 201 13.18 2.46 10.36
CA LEU A 201 13.04 1.18 11.05
C LEU A 201 13.77 0.06 10.29
N ALA A 202 13.57 -0.04 8.97
CA ALA A 202 14.23 -1.03 8.12
C ALA A 202 15.77 -0.89 8.17
N GLY A 203 16.28 0.36 8.14
CA GLY A 203 17.70 0.64 8.31
C GLY A 203 18.25 0.16 9.64
N MET A 204 17.54 0.39 10.75
CA MET A 204 17.94 -0.08 12.08
C MET A 204 17.93 -1.62 12.15
N MET A 205 16.92 -2.28 11.60
CA MET A 205 16.83 -3.76 11.56
C MET A 205 17.99 -4.37 10.77
N ASN A 206 18.34 -3.80 9.61
CA ASN A 206 19.46 -4.25 8.80
C ASN A 206 20.80 -4.15 9.57
N MET A 207 21.09 -2.99 10.18
CA MET A 207 22.30 -2.81 11.01
C MET A 207 22.37 -3.85 12.12
N GLN A 208 21.28 -4.04 12.85
CA GLN A 208 21.24 -4.98 13.95
C GLN A 208 21.36 -6.45 13.49
N GLY A 209 20.80 -6.79 12.32
CA GLY A 209 20.96 -8.10 11.69
C GLY A 209 22.42 -8.40 11.37
N GLN A 210 23.18 -7.42 10.91
CA GLN A 210 24.63 -7.52 10.67
C GLN A 210 25.40 -7.71 11.97
N ASP A 211 25.07 -6.94 13.02
CA ASP A 211 25.77 -7.04 14.31
C ASP A 211 25.50 -8.40 14.99
N LEU A 212 24.25 -8.90 14.91
CA LEU A 212 23.94 -10.26 15.34
C LEU A 212 24.72 -11.31 14.56
N GLY A 213 24.85 -11.14 13.23
CA GLY A 213 25.65 -12.04 12.41
C GLY A 213 27.13 -12.08 12.86
N LYS A 214 27.75 -10.92 13.12
CA LYS A 214 29.10 -10.81 13.64
C LYS A 214 29.25 -11.46 15.02
N MET A 215 28.28 -11.22 15.92
CA MET A 215 28.26 -11.81 17.27
C MET A 215 28.16 -13.32 17.23
N MET A 216 27.25 -13.85 16.41
CA MET A 216 27.11 -15.30 16.22
C MET A 216 28.39 -15.94 15.65
N GLY A 217 29.09 -15.27 14.73
CA GLY A 217 30.39 -15.69 14.23
C GLY A 217 31.43 -15.76 15.33
N LYS A 218 31.50 -14.76 16.22
CA LYS A 218 32.41 -14.75 17.39
C LYS A 218 32.09 -15.90 18.36
N LEU A 219 30.81 -16.11 18.69
CA LEU A 219 30.36 -17.20 19.56
C LEU A 219 30.76 -18.55 18.96
N LYS A 220 30.48 -18.79 17.66
CA LYS A 220 30.86 -20.03 16.96
C LYS A 220 32.36 -20.28 16.98
N GLY A 221 33.16 -19.22 16.78
CA GLY A 221 34.63 -19.33 16.81
C GLY A 221 35.23 -19.57 18.21
N ALA A 222 34.51 -19.17 19.28
CA ALA A 222 34.96 -19.39 20.68
C ALA A 222 34.57 -20.75 21.24
N MET A 223 33.60 -21.46 20.64
CA MET A 223 33.19 -22.79 21.08
C MET A 223 34.17 -23.87 20.62
N PRO A 224 34.74 -24.69 21.53
CA PRO A 224 35.65 -25.78 21.17
C PRO A 224 34.90 -26.87 20.41
N GLY A 225 35.44 -27.26 19.23
CA GLY A 225 34.90 -28.35 18.41
C GLY A 225 33.81 -27.97 17.46
N GLN A 226 34.05 -27.08 16.53
CA GLN A 226 33.36 -26.74 15.25
C GLN A 226 31.85 -27.09 15.06
N ASN A 227 31.17 -27.60 16.06
CA ASN A 227 29.76 -28.02 15.98
C ASN A 227 28.91 -27.02 16.76
N ALA A 228 28.54 -25.90 16.10
CA ALA A 228 27.35 -25.19 16.54
C ALA A 228 26.18 -26.18 16.60
N PRO A 229 25.34 -26.17 17.66
CA PRO A 229 24.23 -27.11 17.77
C PRO A 229 23.39 -27.08 16.49
N PRO A 230 23.07 -28.26 15.90
CA PRO A 230 22.22 -28.30 14.71
C PRO A 230 20.91 -27.61 15.02
N GLY A 231 20.47 -26.74 14.12
CA GLY A 231 19.13 -26.18 14.21
C GLY A 231 18.07 -27.29 14.18
N PRO A 232 16.82 -27.01 14.57
CA PRO A 232 15.74 -27.97 14.43
C PRO A 232 15.70 -28.48 12.99
N ALA A 233 15.57 -29.82 12.86
CA ALA A 233 15.65 -30.51 11.59
C ALA A 233 14.69 -29.91 10.55
N GLY A 234 15.24 -29.37 9.48
CA GLY A 234 14.48 -28.78 8.37
C GLY A 234 14.95 -27.39 7.90
N GLU A 235 15.79 -26.71 8.67
CA GLU A 235 16.34 -25.42 8.25
C GLU A 235 17.81 -25.63 7.85
N GLY A 236 18.05 -25.75 6.53
CA GLY A 236 19.41 -25.78 5.99
C GLY A 236 20.18 -24.54 6.42
N ASP A 237 21.50 -24.68 6.57
CA ASP A 237 22.47 -23.59 6.83
C ASP A 237 22.52 -22.58 5.67
N GLU A 238 21.37 -22.15 5.14
CA GLU A 238 21.28 -21.06 4.14
C GLU A 238 21.66 -19.70 4.73
N ASP A 239 22.07 -19.67 6.00
CA ASP A 239 22.42 -18.46 6.74
C ASP A 239 23.83 -17.93 6.45
N ASP A 240 24.67 -18.64 5.67
CA ASP A 240 26.08 -18.28 5.47
C ASP A 240 26.40 -17.69 4.09
N GLU A 241 25.45 -17.66 3.15
CA GLU A 241 25.64 -16.86 1.94
C GLU A 241 25.31 -15.39 2.24
N GLY A 242 26.39 -14.61 2.38
CA GLY A 242 26.32 -13.16 2.38
C GLY A 242 25.56 -12.65 1.17
N THR A 243 24.26 -12.53 1.32
CA THR A 243 23.42 -11.78 0.38
C THR A 243 23.98 -10.35 0.38
N LYS A 244 24.78 -10.06 -0.65
CA LYS A 244 25.09 -8.66 -0.98
C LYS A 244 23.76 -7.93 -1.00
N PRO A 245 23.60 -6.82 -0.28
CA PRO A 245 22.41 -6.00 -0.43
C PRO A 245 22.39 -5.57 -1.90
N ASP A 246 21.42 -6.08 -2.66
CA ASP A 246 21.07 -5.47 -3.93
C ASP A 246 20.79 -4.01 -3.62
N SER A 247 21.65 -3.17 -4.16
CA SER A 247 21.73 -1.76 -3.92
C SER A 247 20.43 -1.08 -4.37
N LEU A 248 19.53 -0.82 -3.43
CA LEU A 248 18.66 0.35 -3.49
C LEU A 248 19.53 1.60 -3.17
N ALA A 249 20.66 1.71 -3.86
CA ALA A 249 21.52 2.87 -3.81
C ALA A 249 21.21 3.74 -5.01
N GLY A 250 20.34 4.69 -4.81
CA GLY A 250 20.06 5.70 -5.80
C GLY A 250 19.34 6.89 -5.21
N GLN A 251 19.99 7.58 -4.25
CA GLN A 251 19.99 9.04 -4.17
C GLN A 251 20.75 9.48 -2.92
N LYS A 252 21.97 9.98 -3.15
CA LYS A 252 22.64 10.86 -2.20
C LYS A 252 21.90 12.18 -2.27
N GLU A 253 21.21 12.55 -1.21
CA GLU A 253 20.89 13.95 -0.95
C GLU A 253 21.37 14.35 0.43
N ASP A 254 22.08 15.44 0.42
CA ASP A 254 22.70 16.27 1.41
C ASP A 254 22.20 16.15 2.85
N ALA A 255 23.12 15.76 3.73
CA ALA A 255 23.02 15.91 5.16
C ALA A 255 23.23 17.37 5.55
N GLY A 256 22.17 18.06 5.92
CA GLY A 256 22.31 19.40 6.48
C GLY A 256 20.99 20.08 6.80
N ARG A 257 20.35 19.66 7.91
CA ARG A 257 19.61 20.56 8.80
C ARG A 257 19.07 19.77 10.00
N GLN A 258 19.72 19.94 11.14
CA GLN A 258 19.13 19.67 12.44
C GLN A 258 17.98 20.66 12.64
N GLY A 259 16.73 20.12 12.60
CA GLY A 259 15.55 20.76 13.10
C GLY A 259 14.87 19.76 14.03
N ASP A 260 14.60 20.15 15.26
CA ASP A 260 13.79 19.43 16.24
C ASP A 260 12.42 19.16 15.66
N GLU A 261 12.26 18.10 14.88
CA GLU A 261 10.96 17.64 14.40
C GLU A 261 10.38 16.68 15.45
N MET A 262 9.38 17.16 16.15
CA MET A 262 8.48 16.39 17.01
C MET A 262 7.97 15.19 16.21
N ARG A 263 8.51 13.99 16.51
CA ARG A 263 8.09 12.73 15.88
C ARG A 263 6.64 12.43 16.31
N LEU A 264 5.69 12.79 15.47
CA LEU A 264 4.31 12.36 15.60
C LEU A 264 4.23 10.88 15.20
N THR A 265 4.43 9.99 16.17
CA THR A 265 4.08 8.59 16.02
C THR A 265 2.56 8.49 16.08
N LEU A 266 1.93 8.36 14.91
CA LEU A 266 0.49 8.15 14.81
C LEU A 266 0.11 6.80 15.41
N SER A 267 -0.81 6.81 16.38
CA SER A 267 -1.41 5.57 16.89
C SER A 267 -2.38 4.95 15.85
N PRO A 268 -2.74 3.64 15.95
CA PRO A 268 -3.71 2.98 15.06
C PRO A 268 -5.01 3.72 14.90
N ASP A 269 -5.51 4.17 16.05
CA ASP A 269 -6.77 4.86 16.12
C ASP A 269 -6.68 6.23 15.44
N GLN A 270 -5.53 6.89 15.54
CA GLN A 270 -5.26 8.15 14.85
C GLN A 270 -5.15 7.94 13.33
N ALA A 271 -4.45 6.88 12.87
CA ALA A 271 -4.39 6.56 11.45
C ALA A 271 -5.77 6.21 10.88
N SER A 272 -6.56 5.44 11.63
CA SER A 272 -7.95 5.11 11.26
C SER A 272 -8.88 6.33 11.29
N GLN A 273 -8.73 7.22 12.26
CA GLN A 273 -9.48 8.48 12.34
C GLN A 273 -9.12 9.41 11.18
N ILE A 274 -7.85 9.48 10.81
CA ILE A 274 -7.38 10.29 9.68
C ILE A 274 -7.89 9.72 8.36
N LEU A 275 -7.83 8.39 8.18
CA LEU A 275 -8.39 7.71 7.00
C LEU A 275 -9.92 7.91 6.92
N ASN A 276 -10.62 7.88 8.05
CA ASN A 276 -12.06 8.14 8.10
C ASN A 276 -12.39 9.62 7.89
N GLY A 277 -11.51 10.53 8.28
CA GLY A 277 -11.64 11.99 8.04
C GLY A 277 -11.23 12.44 6.64
N LEU A 278 -10.56 11.57 5.86
CA LEU A 278 -10.14 11.83 4.47
C LEU A 278 -11.23 11.45 3.45
N SER A 279 -12.52 11.40 3.84
CA SER A 279 -13.60 11.20 2.88
C SER A 279 -13.68 12.41 1.93
N LEU A 280 -13.60 12.13 0.62
CA LEU A 280 -13.80 13.16 -0.39
C LEU A 280 -15.26 13.60 -0.40
N ASP A 281 -15.51 14.91 -0.65
CA ASP A 281 -16.86 15.40 -0.93
C ASP A 281 -17.39 14.68 -2.19
N GLY A 282 -18.47 13.99 -2.00
CA GLY A 282 -19.04 12.95 -2.85
C GLY A 282 -18.87 13.10 -4.37
N THR A 283 -18.76 11.98 -5.02
CA THR A 283 -18.67 11.82 -6.47
C THR A 283 -19.67 12.73 -7.16
N ARG A 284 -19.21 13.64 -8.02
CA ARG A 284 -20.09 14.42 -8.87
C ARG A 284 -20.80 13.49 -9.83
N ARG A 285 -22.10 13.38 -9.65
CA ARG A 285 -22.98 12.65 -10.55
C ARG A 285 -23.63 13.68 -11.47
N LEU A 286 -23.49 13.49 -12.78
CA LEU A 286 -24.45 14.09 -13.71
C LEU A 286 -25.81 13.50 -13.40
N ASP A 287 -26.80 14.36 -13.20
CA ASP A 287 -28.18 13.93 -12.92
C ASP A 287 -28.64 12.99 -14.04
N MET A 288 -28.76 11.69 -13.68
CA MET A 288 -29.13 10.61 -14.59
C MET A 288 -30.66 10.56 -14.78
N SER A 289 -31.37 11.66 -14.50
CA SER A 289 -32.75 11.72 -14.89
C SER A 289 -32.80 11.58 -16.40
N ASP A 290 -33.16 10.40 -16.88
CA ASP A 290 -33.69 10.13 -18.21
C ASP A 290 -34.95 10.99 -18.41
N LYS A 291 -34.76 12.28 -18.54
CA LYS A 291 -35.70 13.07 -19.26
C LYS A 291 -35.42 12.75 -20.73
N GLU A 292 -35.98 11.62 -21.20
CA GLU A 292 -36.36 11.51 -22.59
C GLU A 292 -36.86 12.89 -23.00
N GLY A 293 -36.14 13.51 -23.91
CA GLY A 293 -36.43 14.86 -24.37
C GLY A 293 -37.81 14.90 -25.03
N LYS A 294 -38.82 15.16 -24.23
CA LYS A 294 -39.99 15.83 -24.79
C LYS A 294 -39.55 17.20 -25.23
N PRO A 295 -39.61 17.50 -26.53
CA PRO A 295 -39.28 18.85 -27.02
C PRO A 295 -40.13 19.82 -26.21
N SER A 296 -39.49 20.69 -25.45
CA SER A 296 -40.13 21.83 -24.81
C SER A 296 -40.77 22.63 -25.92
N ALA A 297 -42.10 22.57 -26.00
CA ALA A 297 -42.87 23.47 -26.86
C ALA A 297 -42.62 24.87 -26.36
N ASN A 298 -41.70 25.58 -27.05
CA ASN A 298 -41.41 26.98 -26.82
C ASN A 298 -42.67 27.79 -27.18
N LYS A 299 -43.43 28.20 -26.17
CA LYS A 299 -44.59 29.07 -26.26
C LYS A 299 -44.24 30.55 -26.29
N ASN A 300 -43.15 30.94 -26.84
CA ASN A 300 -42.92 32.35 -27.12
C ASN A 300 -42.15 32.49 -28.43
N GLY A 301 -42.90 32.69 -29.51
CA GLY A 301 -42.37 33.05 -30.80
C GLY A 301 -41.62 34.40 -30.75
N ARG A 302 -40.30 34.29 -30.91
CA ARG A 302 -39.47 35.36 -31.48
C ARG A 302 -38.36 34.67 -32.25
N ASN A 303 -38.54 34.64 -33.57
CA ASN A 303 -37.50 34.38 -34.54
C ASN A 303 -36.45 35.50 -34.46
N TRP A 304 -35.23 35.12 -34.24
CA TRP A 304 -34.05 35.84 -34.71
C TRP A 304 -33.06 34.80 -35.24
#